data_88f06c9675c5431ca0cd2ff14d391804
#
_entry.id   88f06c9675c5431ca0cd2ff14d391804
#
_cell.length_a   1.000
_cell.length_b   1.000
_cell.length_c   1.000
_cell.angle_alpha   90.00
_cell.angle_beta   90.00
_cell.angle_gamma   90.00
#
_symmetry.space_group_name_H-M   'P 1'
#
loop_
_entity.id
_entity.type
_entity.pdbx_description
1 polymer ?
#
loop_
_entity_poly.entity_id
_entity_poly.type
_entity_poly.pdbx_seq_one_letter_code
_entity_poly.pdbx_strand_id
1 'polypeptide(L)'
;MLSGLLFGVFHGNFHQFFYAFGLGCIFAYVYIRTGKLKYTISLHMAVNMLGGFLSSLLLQQLNYSAWDTSDPYAYIDMMFNHAGTVLGLVILEISMIIMGIAGLIFFAVSVKKLEWRSGEYERPFHEMAGAMFGNPGMILFLLSGVCLFVLDML
;
A
#
# COMPACT_ATOMS: atom_id res chain seq x y z
N MET A 1 -14.45 -0.70 -4.37
CA MET A 1 -14.19 -0.55 -2.91
C MET A 1 -13.90 -1.87 -2.21
N LEU A 2 -14.68 -2.93 -2.44
CA LEU A 2 -14.49 -4.21 -1.78
C LEU A 2 -13.12 -4.86 -2.05
N SER A 3 -12.63 -4.82 -3.30
CA SER A 3 -11.26 -5.29 -3.64
C SER A 3 -10.17 -4.52 -2.91
N GLY A 4 -10.35 -3.22 -2.69
CA GLY A 4 -9.44 -2.42 -1.87
C GLY A 4 -9.46 -2.86 -0.41
N LEU A 5 -10.65 -3.10 0.15
CA LEU A 5 -10.80 -3.59 1.52
C LEU A 5 -10.06 -4.93 1.71
N LEU A 6 -10.29 -5.88 0.81
CA LEU A 6 -9.61 -7.18 0.84
C LEU A 6 -8.09 -7.04 0.68
N PHE A 7 -7.64 -6.12 -0.18
CA PHE A 7 -6.23 -5.85 -0.35
C PHE A 7 -5.59 -5.27 0.93
N GLY A 8 -6.30 -4.39 1.64
CA GLY A 8 -5.87 -3.89 2.95
C GLY A 8 -5.80 -5.00 4.01
N VAL A 9 -6.85 -5.83 4.11
CA VAL A 9 -6.91 -6.97 5.05
C VAL A 9 -5.79 -7.98 4.77
N PHE A 10 -5.44 -8.20 3.50
CA PHE A 10 -4.37 -9.13 3.11
C PHE A 10 -3.01 -8.78 3.71
N HIS A 11 -2.76 -7.51 4.04
CA HIS A 11 -1.49 -7.08 4.62
C HIS A 11 -1.33 -7.50 6.09
N GLY A 12 -2.41 -7.87 6.79
CA GLY A 12 -2.39 -8.41 8.15
C GLY A 12 -1.78 -7.49 9.21
N ASN A 13 -1.62 -6.20 8.91
CA ASN A 13 -1.00 -5.21 9.75
C ASN A 13 -1.84 -3.94 9.77
N PHE A 14 -2.17 -3.45 10.96
CA PHE A 14 -3.08 -2.30 11.13
C PHE A 14 -2.51 -1.01 10.54
N HIS A 15 -1.22 -0.76 10.71
CA HIS A 15 -0.57 0.44 10.14
C HIS A 15 -0.56 0.41 8.61
N GLN A 16 -0.41 -0.77 8.02
CA GLN A 16 -0.40 -0.94 6.57
C GLN A 16 -1.80 -0.95 5.96
N PHE A 17 -2.82 -1.32 6.74
CA PHE A 17 -4.20 -1.46 6.25
C PHE A 17 -4.69 -0.23 5.49
N PHE A 18 -4.56 0.96 6.07
CA PHE A 18 -5.16 2.18 5.50
C PHE A 18 -4.56 2.55 4.16
N TYR A 19 -3.22 2.53 4.05
CA TYR A 19 -2.60 2.86 2.77
C TYR A 19 -2.80 1.74 1.74
N ALA A 20 -2.76 0.47 2.16
CA ALA A 20 -3.01 -0.66 1.28
C ALA A 20 -4.46 -0.65 0.77
N PHE A 21 -5.45 -0.36 1.64
CA PHE A 21 -6.83 -0.15 1.22
C PHE A 21 -6.94 0.94 0.15
N GLY A 22 -6.32 2.10 0.37
CA GLY A 22 -6.29 3.20 -0.60
C GLY A 22 -5.68 2.79 -1.93
N LEU A 23 -4.50 2.15 -1.91
CA LEU A 23 -3.84 1.61 -3.10
C LEU A 23 -4.69 0.56 -3.81
N GLY A 24 -5.32 -0.35 -3.07
CA GLY A 24 -6.21 -1.36 -3.62
C GLY A 24 -7.42 -0.77 -4.34
N CYS A 25 -7.98 0.34 -3.83
CA CYS A 25 -9.02 1.09 -4.53
C CYS A 25 -8.51 1.72 -5.83
N ILE A 26 -7.30 2.29 -5.83
CA ILE A 26 -6.66 2.85 -7.03
C ILE A 26 -6.38 1.74 -8.05
N PHE A 27 -5.86 0.60 -7.63
CA PHE A 27 -5.61 -0.54 -8.50
C PHE A 27 -6.90 -1.07 -9.15
N ALA A 28 -7.98 -1.19 -8.37
CA ALA A 28 -9.29 -1.56 -8.88
C ALA A 28 -9.80 -0.55 -9.92
N TYR A 29 -9.64 0.75 -9.63
CA TYR A 29 -10.00 1.82 -10.55
C TYR A 29 -9.22 1.73 -11.87
N VAL A 30 -7.89 1.58 -11.80
CA VAL A 30 -7.04 1.42 -13.00
C VAL A 30 -7.46 0.20 -13.81
N TYR A 31 -7.77 -0.92 -13.16
CA TYR A 31 -8.25 -2.12 -13.82
C TYR A 31 -9.58 -1.91 -14.53
N ILE A 32 -10.57 -1.32 -13.85
CA ILE A 32 -11.88 -1.03 -14.42
C ILE A 32 -11.77 -0.12 -15.65
N ARG A 33 -10.89 0.90 -15.58
CA ARG A 33 -10.71 1.86 -16.68
C ARG A 33 -9.95 1.31 -17.87
N THR A 34 -9.03 0.40 -17.66
CA THR A 34 -8.12 -0.08 -18.73
C THR A 34 -8.48 -1.47 -19.24
N GLY A 35 -9.21 -2.26 -18.46
CA GLY A 35 -9.46 -3.68 -18.71
C GLY A 35 -8.18 -4.54 -18.72
N LYS A 36 -7.04 -3.99 -18.30
CA LYS A 36 -5.73 -4.65 -18.42
C LYS A 36 -5.04 -4.77 -17.07
N LEU A 37 -5.00 -5.97 -16.53
CA LEU A 37 -4.38 -6.29 -15.25
C LEU A 37 -2.89 -5.94 -15.19
N LYS A 38 -2.18 -5.95 -16.31
CA LYS A 38 -0.76 -5.61 -16.39
C LYS A 38 -0.43 -4.24 -15.79
N TYR A 39 -1.29 -3.24 -15.96
CA TYR A 39 -1.05 -1.91 -15.40
C TYR A 39 -1.14 -1.91 -13.88
N THR A 40 -2.09 -2.65 -13.33
CA THR A 40 -2.26 -2.81 -11.89
C THR A 40 -1.06 -3.55 -11.28
N ILE A 41 -0.62 -4.62 -11.92
CA ILE A 41 0.57 -5.38 -11.50
C ILE A 41 1.81 -4.49 -11.55
N SER A 42 2.05 -3.77 -12.65
CA SER A 42 3.21 -2.89 -12.77
C SER A 42 3.21 -1.78 -11.71
N LEU A 43 2.03 -1.20 -11.44
CA LEU A 43 1.90 -0.18 -10.39
C LEU A 43 2.20 -0.74 -9.00
N HIS A 44 1.67 -1.93 -8.68
CA HIS A 44 1.93 -2.62 -7.42
C HIS A 44 3.42 -2.95 -7.27
N MET A 45 4.05 -3.47 -8.32
CA MET A 45 5.50 -3.74 -8.32
C MET A 45 6.31 -2.45 -8.10
N ALA A 46 5.95 -1.34 -8.76
CA ALA A 46 6.64 -0.07 -8.60
C ALA A 46 6.55 0.45 -7.15
N VAL A 47 5.35 0.40 -6.54
CA VAL A 47 5.15 0.80 -5.14
C VAL A 47 5.99 -0.06 -4.20
N ASN A 48 6.01 -1.39 -4.39
CA ASN A 48 6.78 -2.29 -3.54
C ASN A 48 8.30 -2.14 -3.76
N MET A 49 8.76 -1.90 -4.99
CA MET A 49 10.17 -1.64 -5.26
C MET A 49 10.66 -0.35 -4.61
N LEU A 50 9.91 0.73 -4.71
CA LEU A 50 10.30 2.04 -4.16
C LEU A 50 10.08 2.11 -2.65
N GLY A 51 8.87 1.79 -2.19
CA GLY A 51 8.48 1.95 -0.79
C GLY A 51 8.98 0.82 0.13
N GLY A 52 9.07 -0.40 -0.37
CA GLY A 52 9.51 -1.57 0.39
C GLY A 52 11.00 -1.87 0.19
N PHE A 53 11.34 -2.36 -1.00
CA PHE A 53 12.66 -2.94 -1.25
C PHE A 53 13.79 -1.89 -1.20
N LEU A 54 13.66 -0.79 -1.94
CA LEU A 54 14.72 0.23 -1.99
C LEU A 54 14.88 0.94 -0.65
N SER A 55 13.79 1.26 0.03
CA SER A 55 13.83 1.84 1.38
C SER A 55 14.53 0.91 2.37
N SER A 56 14.20 -0.39 2.36
CA SER A 56 14.81 -1.35 3.28
C SER A 56 16.30 -1.55 3.02
N LEU A 57 16.74 -1.54 1.75
CA LEU A 57 18.16 -1.61 1.40
C LEU A 57 18.96 -0.40 1.94
N LEU A 58 18.39 0.79 1.82
CA LEU A 58 19.02 2.00 2.35
C LEU A 58 19.04 2.01 3.88
N LEU A 59 17.93 1.61 4.52
CA LEU A 59 17.84 1.53 5.98
C LEU A 59 18.81 0.50 6.59
N GLN A 60 19.03 -0.64 5.93
CA GLN A 60 20.01 -1.63 6.38
C GLN A 60 21.43 -1.06 6.48
N GLN A 61 21.78 -0.10 5.60
CA GLN A 61 23.11 0.52 5.65
C GLN A 61 23.31 1.40 6.89
N LEU A 62 22.23 1.85 7.53
CA LEU A 62 22.30 2.68 8.74
C LEU A 62 22.57 1.87 10.03
N ASN A 63 22.46 0.55 9.99
CA ASN A 63 22.73 -0.38 11.09
C ASN A 63 22.16 0.05 12.45
N TYR A 64 20.85 0.32 12.48
CA TYR A 64 20.14 0.83 13.69
C TYR A 64 20.36 -0.01 14.95
N SER A 65 20.58 -1.31 14.81
CA SER A 65 20.80 -2.22 15.95
C SER A 65 22.13 -1.99 16.68
N ALA A 66 23.05 -1.26 16.07
CA ALA A 66 24.34 -0.93 16.66
C ALA A 66 24.36 0.43 17.37
N TRP A 67 23.23 1.15 17.37
CA TRP A 67 23.17 2.47 17.96
C TRP A 67 23.10 2.43 19.48
N ASP A 68 23.98 3.16 20.10
CA ASP A 68 23.90 3.44 21.54
C ASP A 68 22.85 4.56 21.75
N THR A 69 21.64 4.17 22.15
CA THR A 69 20.55 5.13 22.41
C THR A 69 20.80 5.99 23.66
N SER A 70 21.82 5.67 24.43
CA SER A 70 22.24 6.48 25.61
C SER A 70 23.15 7.66 25.22
N ASP A 71 23.75 7.62 24.00
CA ASP A 71 24.55 8.71 23.50
C ASP A 71 23.68 9.75 22.75
N PRO A 72 23.54 10.99 23.27
CA PRO A 72 22.75 12.02 22.62
C PRO A 72 23.29 12.48 21.26
N TYR A 73 24.55 12.17 20.95
CA TYR A 73 25.19 12.52 19.68
C TYR A 73 25.19 11.39 18.66
N ALA A 74 24.79 10.17 19.03
CA ALA A 74 24.78 9.00 18.15
C ALA A 74 23.99 9.25 16.85
N TYR A 75 22.87 9.99 16.94
CA TYR A 75 22.07 10.36 15.76
C TYR A 75 22.82 11.29 14.80
N ILE A 76 23.54 12.28 15.35
CA ILE A 76 24.32 13.25 14.57
C ILE A 76 25.49 12.55 13.88
N ASP A 77 26.21 11.70 14.61
CA ASP A 77 27.33 10.91 14.06
C ASP A 77 26.86 9.99 12.93
N MET A 78 25.69 9.35 13.10
CA MET A 78 25.09 8.55 12.03
C MET A 78 24.81 9.39 10.78
N MET A 79 24.19 10.56 10.92
CA MET A 79 23.89 11.43 9.78
C MET A 79 25.13 11.83 9.01
N PHE A 80 26.24 12.12 9.68
CA PHE A 80 27.48 12.49 9.03
C PHE A 80 28.22 11.26 8.42
N ASN A 81 28.30 10.17 9.15
CA ASN A 81 29.00 8.96 8.69
C ASN A 81 28.27 8.24 7.53
N HIS A 82 26.95 8.39 7.45
CA HIS A 82 26.11 7.80 6.41
C HIS A 82 25.37 8.87 5.57
N ALA A 83 25.96 10.05 5.40
CA ALA A 83 25.31 11.17 4.75
C ALA A 83 24.73 10.84 3.36
N GLY A 84 25.42 10.02 2.56
CA GLY A 84 24.95 9.56 1.26
C GLY A 84 23.68 8.70 1.35
N THR A 85 23.61 7.80 2.32
CA THR A 85 22.44 6.94 2.57
C THR A 85 21.26 7.77 3.07
N VAL A 86 21.51 8.69 4.01
CA VAL A 86 20.47 9.59 4.54
C VAL A 86 19.92 10.48 3.41
N LEU A 87 20.79 11.04 2.58
CA LEU A 87 20.38 11.83 1.41
C LEU A 87 19.55 10.98 0.42
N GLY A 88 19.96 9.74 0.18
CA GLY A 88 19.23 8.79 -0.66
C GLY A 88 17.81 8.53 -0.14
N LEU A 89 17.65 8.30 1.18
CA LEU A 89 16.34 8.14 1.83
C LEU A 89 15.48 9.40 1.68
N VAL A 90 16.04 10.57 1.94
CA VAL A 90 15.31 11.86 1.80
C VAL A 90 14.85 12.07 0.36
N ILE A 91 15.69 11.81 -0.64
CA ILE A 91 15.34 11.93 -2.05
C ILE A 91 14.21 10.93 -2.39
N LEU A 92 14.30 9.69 -1.90
CA LEU A 92 13.28 8.67 -2.12
C LEU A 92 11.93 9.10 -1.53
N GLU A 93 11.90 9.56 -0.28
CA GLU A 93 10.70 10.06 0.39
C GLU A 93 10.07 11.24 -0.35
N ILE A 94 10.87 12.24 -0.71
CA ILE A 94 10.40 13.41 -1.47
C ILE A 94 9.83 12.98 -2.82
N SER A 95 10.50 12.06 -3.52
CA SER A 95 10.02 11.56 -4.81
C SER A 95 8.68 10.83 -4.68
N MET A 96 8.48 10.05 -3.63
CA MET A 96 7.23 9.36 -3.35
C MET A 96 6.09 10.34 -3.01
N ILE A 97 6.38 11.38 -2.24
CA ILE A 97 5.42 12.47 -1.94
C ILE A 97 5.00 13.18 -3.23
N ILE A 98 5.95 13.56 -4.08
CA ILE A 98 5.68 14.23 -5.37
C ILE A 98 4.83 13.34 -6.27
N MET A 99 5.17 12.06 -6.39
CA MET A 99 4.38 11.10 -7.17
C MET A 99 2.97 10.92 -6.60
N GLY A 100 2.83 10.88 -5.27
CA GLY A 100 1.55 10.80 -4.58
C GLY A 100 0.67 12.02 -4.88
N ILE A 101 1.21 13.22 -4.77
CA ILE A 101 0.50 14.47 -5.07
C ILE A 101 0.11 14.51 -6.56
N ALA A 102 1.02 14.19 -7.46
CA ALA A 102 0.74 14.15 -8.90
C ALA A 102 -0.36 13.12 -9.22
N GLY A 103 -0.33 11.95 -8.59
CA GLY A 103 -1.36 10.93 -8.70
C GLY A 103 -2.73 11.41 -8.21
N LEU A 104 -2.78 12.11 -7.08
CA LEU A 104 -4.03 12.69 -6.55
C LEU A 104 -4.60 13.77 -7.48
N ILE A 105 -3.76 14.66 -8.03
CA ILE A 105 -4.19 15.67 -8.99
C ILE A 105 -4.75 15.01 -10.25
N PHE A 106 -4.02 14.03 -10.79
CA PHE A 106 -4.46 13.27 -11.97
C PHE A 106 -5.79 12.55 -11.71
N PHE A 107 -5.94 11.93 -10.55
CA PHE A 107 -7.18 11.28 -10.14
C PHE A 107 -8.33 12.28 -10.04
N ALA A 108 -8.14 13.41 -9.36
CA ALA A 108 -9.17 14.46 -9.20
C ALA A 108 -9.66 15.03 -10.55
N VAL A 109 -8.73 15.21 -11.50
CA VAL A 109 -9.06 15.66 -12.85
C VAL A 109 -9.81 14.58 -13.64
N SER A 110 -9.39 13.31 -13.47
CA SER A 110 -9.96 12.17 -14.19
C SER A 110 -11.35 11.78 -13.68
N VAL A 111 -11.59 11.91 -12.37
CA VAL A 111 -12.89 11.59 -11.73
C VAL A 111 -14.03 12.43 -12.30
N LYS A 112 -13.77 13.69 -12.69
CA LYS A 112 -14.79 14.55 -13.32
C LYS A 112 -15.30 14.02 -14.68
N LYS A 113 -14.53 13.12 -15.32
CA LYS A 113 -14.86 12.47 -16.59
C LYS A 113 -15.36 11.02 -16.41
N LEU A 114 -15.60 10.61 -15.16
CA LEU A 114 -16.05 9.26 -14.83
C LEU A 114 -17.56 9.15 -15.10
N GLU A 115 -17.90 8.42 -16.15
CA GLU A 115 -19.25 7.89 -16.29
C GLU A 115 -19.32 6.61 -15.43
N TRP A 116 -20.13 6.67 -14.38
CA TRP A 116 -20.47 5.48 -13.60
C TRP A 116 -21.45 4.66 -14.45
N ARG A 117 -20.95 3.67 -15.14
CA ARG A 117 -21.77 2.71 -15.87
C ARG A 117 -21.94 1.48 -14.98
N SER A 118 -23.19 1.04 -14.83
CA SER A 118 -23.49 -0.28 -14.31
C SER A 118 -22.82 -1.34 -15.20
N GLY A 119 -22.28 -2.38 -14.58
CA GLY A 119 -21.71 -3.52 -15.31
C GLY A 119 -22.81 -4.30 -16.03
N GLU A 120 -22.46 -4.92 -17.14
CA GLU A 120 -23.36 -5.77 -17.94
C GLU A 120 -23.96 -6.94 -17.12
N TYR A 121 -23.33 -7.27 -15.98
CA TYR A 121 -23.72 -8.36 -15.05
C TYR A 121 -23.86 -7.83 -13.63
N GLU A 122 -24.62 -6.74 -13.43
CA GLU A 122 -24.93 -6.30 -12.07
C GLU A 122 -25.84 -7.32 -11.38
N ARG A 123 -25.29 -7.98 -10.37
CA ARG A 123 -26.08 -8.79 -9.43
C ARG A 123 -26.52 -7.90 -8.25
N PRO A 124 -27.68 -8.16 -7.68
CA PRO A 124 -28.10 -7.51 -6.44
C PRO A 124 -27.02 -7.68 -5.36
N PHE A 125 -26.81 -6.65 -4.54
CA PHE A 125 -25.75 -6.66 -3.51
C PHE A 125 -25.81 -7.87 -2.58
N HIS A 126 -27.02 -8.35 -2.22
CA HIS A 126 -27.20 -9.52 -1.36
C HIS A 126 -26.70 -10.82 -2.01
N GLU A 127 -26.86 -10.98 -3.33
CA GLU A 127 -26.33 -12.14 -4.07
C GLU A 127 -24.80 -12.11 -4.15
N MET A 128 -24.24 -10.92 -4.41
CA MET A 128 -22.78 -10.73 -4.42
C MET A 128 -22.20 -10.96 -3.03
N ALA A 129 -22.82 -10.42 -2.00
CA ALA A 129 -22.40 -10.62 -0.62
C ALA A 129 -22.48 -12.10 -0.22
N GLY A 130 -23.57 -12.78 -0.57
CA GLY A 130 -23.74 -14.23 -0.31
C GLY A 130 -22.68 -15.08 -1.02
N ALA A 131 -22.42 -14.83 -2.31
CA ALA A 131 -21.40 -15.54 -3.08
C ALA A 131 -19.98 -15.29 -2.56
N MET A 132 -19.72 -14.10 -2.05
CA MET A 132 -18.41 -13.67 -1.59
C MET A 132 -18.13 -14.11 -0.15
N PHE A 133 -19.03 -13.77 0.78
CA PHE A 133 -18.85 -14.06 2.21
C PHE A 133 -19.34 -15.47 2.60
N GLY A 134 -20.16 -16.13 1.78
CA GLY A 134 -20.55 -17.52 1.94
C GLY A 134 -19.52 -18.54 1.42
N ASN A 135 -18.44 -18.07 0.77
CA ASN A 135 -17.37 -18.95 0.28
C ASN A 135 -16.44 -19.35 1.43
N PRO A 136 -16.23 -20.67 1.71
CA PRO A 136 -15.36 -21.13 2.80
C PRO A 136 -13.93 -20.54 2.72
N GLY A 137 -13.38 -20.39 1.52
CA GLY A 137 -12.05 -19.79 1.32
C GLY A 137 -12.02 -18.31 1.74
N MET A 138 -13.08 -17.55 1.45
CA MET A 138 -13.19 -16.15 1.87
C MET A 138 -13.37 -16.02 3.38
N ILE A 139 -14.15 -16.93 3.99
CA ILE A 139 -14.33 -16.97 5.45
C ILE A 139 -12.97 -17.22 6.13
N LEU A 140 -12.21 -18.23 5.68
CA LEU A 140 -10.88 -18.53 6.20
C LEU A 140 -9.92 -17.35 6.00
N PHE A 141 -9.95 -16.70 4.84
CA PHE A 141 -9.15 -15.52 4.55
C PHE A 141 -9.45 -14.35 5.51
N LEU A 142 -10.73 -14.05 5.74
CA LEU A 142 -11.12 -12.99 6.66
C LEU A 142 -10.76 -13.32 8.12
N LEU A 143 -10.96 -14.58 8.54
CA LEU A 143 -10.58 -15.04 9.87
C LEU A 143 -9.05 -14.94 10.08
N SER A 144 -8.26 -15.37 9.11
CA SER A 144 -6.79 -15.23 9.17
C SER A 144 -6.34 -13.78 9.20
N GLY A 145 -6.99 -12.91 8.41
CA GLY A 145 -6.72 -11.47 8.42
C GLY A 145 -6.99 -10.83 9.78
N VAL A 146 -8.16 -11.12 10.37
CA VAL A 146 -8.49 -10.64 11.73
C VAL A 146 -7.49 -11.16 12.76
N CYS A 147 -7.12 -12.44 12.69
CA CYS A 147 -6.13 -13.03 13.59
C CYS A 147 -4.78 -12.32 13.49
N LEU A 148 -4.30 -12.04 12.28
CA LEU A 148 -3.04 -11.31 12.05
C LEU A 148 -3.12 -9.87 12.60
N PHE A 149 -4.24 -9.17 12.40
CA PHE A 149 -4.44 -7.85 12.98
C PHE A 149 -4.39 -7.85 14.51
N VAL A 150 -5.01 -8.84 15.16
CA VAL A 150 -4.97 -8.97 16.61
C VAL A 150 -3.55 -9.26 17.10
N LEU A 151 -2.81 -10.12 16.40
CA LEU A 151 -1.42 -10.43 16.74
C LEU A 151 -0.47 -9.24 16.54
N ASP A 152 -0.73 -8.40 15.56
CA ASP A 152 0.05 -7.17 15.29
C ASP A 152 -0.18 -6.08 16.36
N MET A 153 -1.31 -6.15 17.10
CA MET A 153 -1.67 -5.20 18.15
C MET A 153 -1.20 -5.63 19.57
N LEU A 154 -0.79 -6.90 19.74
CA LEU A 154 -0.28 -7.46 21.01
C LEU A 154 1.22 -7.29 21.15
#